data_f56f64b22c8ad7535c74563a5755d630
#
_entry.id   f56f64b22c8ad7535c74563a5755d630
#
_cell.length_a   1.000
_cell.length_b   1.000
_cell.length_c   1.000
_cell.angle_alpha   90.00
_cell.angle_beta   90.00
_cell.angle_gamma   90.00
#
_symmetry.space_group_name_H-M   'P 1'
#
loop_
_entity.id
_entity.type
_entity.pdbx_description
1 polymer ?
#
loop_
_entity_poly.entity_id
_entity_poly.type
_entity_poly.pdbx_seq_one_letter_code
_entity_poly.pdbx_strand_id
1 'polypeptide(L)'
;MENCVYDEHGQLLSGSFIDYCVPRTDDLPSFSIELVEDYPCPANQQGIKGAGEAGAGAGPPELIKDILDAFAPLGVDDADMPATPERIWRAIQEAI
;
A
#
# COMPACT_ATOMS: atom_id res chain seq x y z
N MET A 1 2.68 -3.97 9.41
CA MET A 1 1.37 -4.64 9.51
C MET A 1 1.24 -5.62 8.35
N GLU A 2 0.39 -6.62 8.46
CA GLU A 2 0.09 -7.60 7.40
C GLU A 2 1.30 -8.31 6.77
N ASN A 3 2.32 -8.58 7.57
CA ASN A 3 3.53 -9.24 7.10
C ASN A 3 3.49 -10.74 7.47
N CYS A 4 3.51 -11.60 6.45
CA CYS A 4 3.66 -13.04 6.63
C CYS A 4 5.14 -13.39 6.77
N VAL A 5 5.54 -13.85 7.95
CA VAL A 5 6.93 -14.23 8.26
C VAL A 5 7.04 -15.74 8.23
N TYR A 6 8.04 -16.23 7.52
CA TYR A 6 8.35 -17.66 7.40
C TYR A 6 9.75 -17.95 7.95
N ASP A 7 9.94 -19.14 8.49
CA ASP A 7 11.26 -19.63 8.88
C ASP A 7 12.07 -20.15 7.68
N GLU A 8 13.30 -20.61 7.93
CA GLU A 8 14.20 -21.19 6.92
C GLU A 8 13.67 -22.49 6.27
N HIS A 9 12.67 -23.12 6.87
CA HIS A 9 12.00 -24.33 6.36
C HIS A 9 10.69 -24.01 5.61
N GLY A 10 10.33 -22.74 5.49
CA GLY A 10 9.08 -22.31 4.88
C GLY A 10 7.85 -22.44 5.77
N GLN A 11 8.03 -22.65 7.08
CA GLN A 11 6.93 -22.70 8.03
C GLN A 11 6.46 -21.28 8.39
N LEU A 12 5.16 -21.03 8.30
CA LEU A 12 4.56 -19.74 8.65
C LEU A 12 4.67 -19.50 10.15
N LEU A 13 5.42 -18.48 10.57
CA LEU A 13 5.58 -18.07 11.96
C LEU A 13 4.45 -17.13 12.41
N SER A 14 3.97 -16.24 11.54
CA SER A 14 2.86 -15.32 11.81
C SER A 14 1.49 -15.94 11.52
N GLY A 15 1.26 -17.19 11.93
CA GLY A 15 0.05 -17.94 11.63
C GLY A 15 -1.14 -17.69 12.57
N SER A 16 -1.00 -16.83 13.57
CA SER A 16 -2.05 -16.44 14.50
C SER A 16 -2.26 -14.94 14.52
N PHE A 17 -3.43 -14.47 15.00
CA PHE A 17 -3.69 -13.02 15.18
C PHE A 17 -2.88 -12.38 16.32
N ILE A 18 -2.13 -13.16 17.09
CA ILE A 18 -1.16 -12.64 18.06
C ILE A 18 0.10 -12.20 17.33
N ASP A 19 0.53 -12.98 16.35
CA ASP A 19 1.79 -12.78 15.61
C ASP A 19 1.59 -11.97 14.34
N TYR A 20 0.43 -12.10 13.68
CA TYR A 20 0.08 -11.33 12.48
C TYR A 20 -0.62 -10.03 12.85
N CYS A 21 0.01 -8.91 12.50
CA CYS A 21 -0.52 -7.59 12.81
C CYS A 21 -1.62 -7.18 11.83
N VAL A 22 -2.88 -7.40 12.23
CA VAL A 22 -4.06 -6.95 11.48
C VAL A 22 -4.23 -5.44 11.64
N PRO A 23 -4.44 -4.67 10.55
CA PRO A 23 -4.76 -3.26 10.63
C PRO A 23 -6.01 -3.00 11.49
N ARG A 24 -5.95 -2.00 12.35
CA ARG A 24 -7.06 -1.56 13.20
C ARG A 24 -7.58 -0.21 12.72
N THR A 25 -8.76 0.16 13.17
CA THR A 25 -9.36 1.45 12.82
C THR A 25 -8.46 2.63 13.19
N ASP A 26 -7.73 2.52 14.30
CA ASP A 26 -6.81 3.55 14.79
C ASP A 26 -5.54 3.69 13.95
N ASP A 27 -5.22 2.69 13.13
CA ASP A 27 -4.04 2.69 12.25
C ASP A 27 -4.29 3.43 10.93
N LEU A 28 -5.55 3.76 10.65
CA LEU A 28 -5.96 4.36 9.38
C LEU A 28 -6.35 5.83 9.57
N PRO A 29 -5.95 6.71 8.64
CA PRO A 29 -6.40 8.10 8.64
C PRO A 29 -7.88 8.20 8.26
N SER A 30 -8.48 9.37 8.47
CA SER A 30 -9.77 9.67 7.87
C SER A 30 -9.63 9.85 6.36
N PHE A 31 -10.50 9.19 5.61
CA PHE A 31 -10.53 9.28 4.15
C PHE A 31 -11.58 10.27 3.68
N SER A 32 -11.22 11.10 2.69
CA SER A 32 -12.19 11.83 1.87
C SER A 32 -12.44 11.02 0.62
N ILE A 33 -13.67 10.57 0.41
CA ILE A 33 -14.04 9.68 -0.69
C ILE A 33 -14.97 10.41 -1.63
N GLU A 34 -14.65 10.39 -2.91
CA GLU A 34 -15.50 10.90 -3.99
C GLU A 34 -15.73 9.81 -5.03
N LEU A 35 -16.98 9.68 -5.48
CA LEU A 35 -17.36 8.77 -6.57
C LEU A 35 -17.48 9.58 -7.86
N VAL A 36 -16.59 9.33 -8.81
CA VAL A 36 -16.60 9.98 -10.13
C VAL A 36 -17.42 9.13 -11.09
N GLU A 37 -18.64 9.57 -11.38
CA GLU A 37 -19.61 8.86 -12.25
C GLU A 37 -19.69 9.42 -13.69
N ASP A 38 -18.81 10.34 -14.06
CA ASP A 38 -18.85 11.07 -15.33
C ASP A 38 -18.53 10.21 -16.57
N TYR A 39 -17.94 9.03 -16.37
CA TYR A 39 -17.44 8.18 -17.45
C TYR A 39 -18.04 6.76 -17.39
N PRO A 40 -19.34 6.59 -17.68
CA PRO A 40 -19.98 5.28 -17.69
C PRO A 40 -19.40 4.39 -18.79
N CYS A 41 -19.47 3.07 -18.60
CA CYS A 41 -19.07 2.12 -19.63
C CYS A 41 -20.06 2.12 -20.79
N PRO A 42 -19.65 2.35 -22.04
CA PRO A 42 -20.56 2.36 -23.19
C PRO A 42 -21.01 0.95 -23.62
N ALA A 43 -20.38 -0.10 -23.11
CA ALA A 43 -20.66 -1.48 -23.51
C ALA A 43 -21.90 -2.09 -22.85
N ASN A 44 -22.49 -1.43 -21.84
CA ASN A 44 -23.72 -1.90 -21.19
C ASN A 44 -24.64 -0.72 -20.83
N GLN A 45 -25.95 -0.99 -20.76
CA GLN A 45 -26.95 0.04 -20.50
C GLN A 45 -26.85 0.68 -19.12
N GLN A 46 -26.32 -0.01 -18.17
CA GLN A 46 -26.16 0.46 -16.76
C GLN A 46 -24.87 1.21 -16.54
N GLY A 47 -23.96 1.24 -17.53
CA GLY A 47 -22.67 1.91 -17.41
C GLY A 47 -21.68 1.25 -16.44
N ILE A 48 -21.94 0.01 -16.04
CA ILE A 48 -21.17 -0.70 -15.02
C ILE A 48 -19.74 -1.00 -15.51
N LYS A 49 -18.75 -0.76 -14.65
CA LYS A 49 -17.34 -1.09 -14.86
C LYS A 49 -16.89 -2.13 -13.85
N GLY A 50 -15.90 -2.96 -14.23
CA GLY A 50 -15.18 -3.81 -13.30
C GLY A 50 -14.29 -2.96 -12.38
N ALA A 51 -14.28 -3.29 -11.09
CA ALA A 51 -13.46 -2.60 -10.09
C ALA A 51 -12.68 -3.56 -9.16
N GLY A 52 -12.71 -4.87 -9.44
CA GLY A 52 -12.11 -5.87 -8.56
C GLY A 52 -10.61 -5.72 -8.33
N GLU A 53 -9.88 -5.22 -9.31
CA GLU A 53 -8.42 -5.04 -9.24
C GLU A 53 -7.99 -3.58 -9.01
N ALA A 54 -8.92 -2.64 -8.92
CA ALA A 54 -8.60 -1.22 -8.84
C ALA A 54 -7.72 -0.89 -7.61
N GLY A 55 -8.06 -1.44 -6.44
CA GLY A 55 -7.29 -1.23 -5.21
C GLY A 55 -5.90 -1.88 -5.25
N ALA A 56 -5.79 -3.08 -5.83
CA ALA A 56 -4.51 -3.78 -5.91
C ALA A 56 -3.58 -3.21 -7.00
N GLY A 57 -4.16 -2.74 -8.11
CA GLY A 57 -3.39 -2.21 -9.24
C GLY A 57 -2.88 -0.77 -9.03
N ALA A 58 -3.64 0.05 -8.30
CA ALA A 58 -3.32 1.47 -8.13
C ALA A 58 -2.80 1.81 -6.71
N GLY A 59 -3.38 1.26 -5.66
CA GLY A 59 -3.08 1.67 -4.28
C GLY A 59 -1.62 1.53 -3.88
N PRO A 60 -0.99 0.35 -3.96
CA PRO A 60 0.41 0.20 -3.57
C PRO A 60 1.39 1.05 -4.39
N PRO A 61 1.32 1.09 -5.74
CA PRO A 61 2.20 1.94 -6.53
C PRO A 61 2.06 3.44 -6.26
N GLU A 62 0.81 3.91 -6.08
CA GLU A 62 0.56 5.32 -5.75
C GLU A 62 1.21 5.70 -4.41
N LEU A 63 1.02 4.88 -3.37
CA LEU A 63 1.61 5.16 -2.06
C LEU A 63 3.14 5.24 -2.13
N ILE A 64 3.79 4.31 -2.84
CA ILE A 64 5.24 4.34 -3.01
C ILE A 64 5.69 5.58 -3.75
N LYS A 65 4.98 5.97 -4.81
CA LYS A 65 5.26 7.17 -5.56
C LYS A 65 5.14 8.45 -4.71
N ASP A 66 4.09 8.54 -3.90
CA ASP A 66 3.91 9.67 -2.98
C ASP A 66 5.04 9.75 -1.94
N ILE A 67 5.51 8.61 -1.44
CA ILE A 67 6.66 8.54 -0.54
C ILE A 67 7.92 9.03 -1.24
N LEU A 68 8.21 8.58 -2.46
CA LEU A 68 9.37 9.00 -3.23
C LEU A 68 9.32 10.50 -3.57
N ASP A 69 8.16 11.01 -3.96
CA ASP A 69 7.96 12.44 -4.22
C ASP A 69 8.22 13.28 -2.96
N ALA A 70 7.76 12.81 -1.79
CA ALA A 70 7.99 13.49 -0.52
C ALA A 70 9.48 13.51 -0.11
N PHE A 71 10.22 12.48 -0.47
CA PHE A 71 11.65 12.34 -0.10
C PHE A 71 12.63 12.69 -1.23
N ALA A 72 12.16 13.07 -2.39
CA ALA A 72 12.99 13.54 -3.51
C ALA A 72 13.99 14.64 -3.11
N PRO A 73 13.62 15.64 -2.26
CA PRO A 73 14.58 16.65 -1.78
C PRO A 73 15.74 16.09 -0.95
N LEU A 74 15.60 14.88 -0.42
CA LEU A 74 16.64 14.18 0.34
C LEU A 74 17.50 13.26 -0.53
N GLY A 75 17.17 13.12 -1.82
CA GLY A 75 17.89 12.25 -2.75
C GLY A 75 17.50 10.78 -2.64
N VAL A 76 16.34 10.45 -2.07
CA VAL A 76 15.80 9.09 -2.04
C VAL A 76 15.08 8.81 -3.35
N ASP A 77 15.65 7.95 -4.17
CA ASP A 77 15.15 7.62 -5.51
C ASP A 77 14.40 6.27 -5.56
N ASP A 78 14.51 5.47 -4.51
CA ASP A 78 13.90 4.14 -4.46
C ASP A 78 13.37 3.82 -3.05
N ALA A 79 12.28 3.07 -2.98
CA ALA A 79 11.70 2.58 -1.74
C ALA A 79 11.07 1.20 -1.93
N ASP A 80 11.66 0.21 -1.28
CA ASP A 80 11.16 -1.16 -1.30
C ASP A 80 9.80 -1.32 -0.65
N MET A 81 8.94 -2.12 -1.25
CA MET A 81 7.72 -2.61 -0.60
C MET A 81 8.00 -3.84 0.29
N PRO A 82 7.30 -3.98 1.42
CA PRO A 82 6.37 -3.01 2.02
C PRO A 82 7.11 -1.80 2.62
N ALA A 83 6.57 -0.60 2.41
CA ALA A 83 7.12 0.66 2.91
C ALA A 83 6.89 0.80 4.43
N THR A 84 7.54 -0.05 5.21
CA THR A 84 7.46 0.02 6.67
C THR A 84 8.19 1.26 7.20
N PRO A 85 7.81 1.78 8.37
CA PRO A 85 8.50 2.93 8.98
C PRO A 85 10.02 2.72 9.10
N GLU A 86 10.46 1.50 9.40
CA GLU A 86 11.88 1.16 9.50
C GLU A 86 12.60 1.25 8.15
N ARG A 87 11.99 0.74 7.07
CA ARG A 87 12.58 0.79 5.72
C ARG A 87 12.69 2.22 5.23
N ILE A 88 11.63 3.01 5.41
CA ILE A 88 11.63 4.42 5.06
C ILE A 88 12.70 5.18 5.85
N TRP A 89 12.79 4.93 7.16
CA TRP A 89 13.82 5.55 7.99
C TRP A 89 15.24 5.20 7.50
N ARG A 90 15.49 3.93 7.15
CA ARG A 90 16.79 3.51 6.60
C ARG A 90 17.11 4.22 5.29
N ALA A 91 16.16 4.26 4.36
CA ALA A 91 16.35 4.96 3.08
C ALA A 91 16.73 6.45 3.28
N ILE A 92 16.11 7.12 4.26
CA ILE A 92 16.47 8.48 4.63
C ILE A 92 17.89 8.55 5.21
N GLN A 93 18.29 7.61 6.10
CA GLN A 93 19.62 7.62 6.69
C GLN A 93 20.73 7.34 5.67
N GLU A 94 20.47 6.54 4.67
CA GLU A 94 21.40 6.21 3.59
C GLU A 94 21.55 7.35 2.57
N ALA A 95 20.58 8.25 2.48
CA ALA A 95 20.60 9.40 1.58
C ALA A 95 21.25 10.67 2.17
N ILE A 96 21.47 10.71 3.49
CA ILE A 96 22.10 11.84 4.22
C ILE A 96 23.56 11.53 4.51
#